data_1cab3257cc5ce1b5b5d9bf775423f006
#
_entry.id   1cab3257cc5ce1b5b5d9bf775423f006
#
_cell.length_a   1.000
_cell.length_b   1.000
_cell.length_c   1.000
_cell.angle_alpha   90.00
_cell.angle_beta   90.00
_cell.angle_gamma   90.00
#
_symmetry.space_group_name_H-M   'P 1'
#
loop_
_entity.id
_entity.type
_entity.pdbx_description
1 polymer ?
#
loop_
_entity_poly.entity_id
_entity_poly.type
_entity_poly.pdbx_seq_one_letter_code
_entity_poly.pdbx_strand_id
1 'polypeptide(L)'
;MSGFTARYRALWHVFNDLFFEKLCFMSVLRLLKSLPALAALLLGSVLTSCNDTTGNSTTPYSAREIAVSVMTEPARLSDLRETLTSVGTARALKSVSVYAETSGRVTSVLIDADAAVRAGDLLLQLDDRDERLAVELASVKLADAERLVKRYTTVNARDANIPESQLDDARAAVDSARIALEQARVDLDRRHITAPFDGRVGITEIDEGDRIDTNTLVTTIDDRSTLLINFSVPEVYVDRVTRGTDVSVRLWDASDETVLGKVVAVDSRIDVNSRAFIARAAINNEADEFRPGMAFEISVNASRGAFLSVPDVAVQWGADGAYVWVADEGRASRREVRLVKRLAGAILIEGDVSEGESVVMEGIQAVRAGVLLKPLNTDAKPDATRG
;
A
#
# COMPACT_ATOMS: atom_id res chain seq x y z
N MET A 1 -0.79 6.26 48.73
CA MET A 1 -2.03 7.04 48.50
C MET A 1 -1.69 8.51 48.53
N SER A 2 -1.27 9.09 47.45
CA SER A 2 -1.22 10.56 47.20
C SER A 2 -0.65 10.79 45.82
N GLY A 3 -1.50 11.01 44.83
CA GLY A 3 -1.05 11.24 43.44
C GLY A 3 -2.15 11.35 42.40
N PHE A 4 -3.42 11.57 42.81
CA PHE A 4 -4.54 11.52 41.88
C PHE A 4 -5.36 12.84 41.73
N THR A 5 -4.92 13.94 42.30
CA THR A 5 -5.72 15.17 42.36
C THR A 5 -5.17 16.40 41.58
N ALA A 6 -4.09 16.24 40.81
CA ALA A 6 -3.48 17.38 40.09
C ALA A 6 -3.85 17.47 38.58
N ARG A 7 -4.52 16.50 37.99
CA ARG A 7 -4.83 16.49 36.53
C ARG A 7 -6.25 16.99 36.16
N TYR A 8 -7.12 17.23 37.10
CA TYR A 8 -8.50 17.69 36.83
C TYR A 8 -8.73 19.20 36.92
N ARG A 9 -7.73 20.01 37.36
CA ARG A 9 -7.84 21.47 37.42
C ARG A 9 -7.48 22.19 36.13
N ALA A 10 -6.77 21.59 35.22
CA ALA A 10 -6.35 22.21 33.93
C ALA A 10 -7.45 22.14 32.84
N LEU A 11 -8.38 21.19 32.91
CA LEU A 11 -9.45 21.03 31.91
C LEU A 11 -10.68 21.88 32.13
N TRP A 12 -10.83 22.49 33.31
CA TRP A 12 -12.01 23.33 33.64
C TRP A 12 -11.87 24.79 33.20
N HIS A 13 -10.66 25.30 32.97
CA HIS A 13 -10.44 26.67 32.48
C HIS A 13 -10.57 26.81 30.94
N VAL A 14 -10.37 25.76 30.18
CA VAL A 14 -10.47 25.79 28.69
C VAL A 14 -11.93 25.67 28.24
N PHE A 15 -12.82 25.12 29.07
CA PHE A 15 -14.23 24.92 28.70
C PHE A 15 -15.12 26.15 29.01
N ASN A 16 -14.67 27.10 29.83
CA ASN A 16 -15.46 28.26 30.24
C ASN A 16 -15.29 29.46 29.32
N ASP A 17 -14.18 29.57 28.56
CA ASP A 17 -13.97 30.71 27.64
C ASP A 17 -14.67 30.54 26.29
N LEU A 18 -15.02 29.29 25.88
CA LEU A 18 -15.74 29.06 24.62
C LEU A 18 -17.27 29.21 24.74
N PHE A 19 -17.81 29.26 25.93
CA PHE A 19 -19.27 29.38 26.15
C PHE A 19 -19.77 30.83 26.33
N PHE A 20 -18.88 31.78 26.65
CA PHE A 20 -19.26 33.18 26.86
C PHE A 20 -19.26 34.04 25.59
N GLU A 21 -18.53 33.64 24.52
CA GLU A 21 -18.52 34.41 23.27
C GLU A 21 -19.76 34.18 22.38
N LYS A 22 -20.50 33.12 22.57
CA LYS A 22 -21.71 32.82 21.76
C LYS A 22 -23.01 33.42 22.31
N LEU A 23 -23.03 33.88 23.56
CA LEU A 23 -24.23 34.51 24.14
C LEU A 23 -24.31 36.01 23.92
N CYS A 24 -23.20 36.70 23.58
CA CYS A 24 -23.21 38.16 23.35
C CYS A 24 -23.65 38.55 21.94
N PHE A 25 -23.61 37.61 20.95
CA PHE A 25 -23.95 37.93 19.55
C PHE A 25 -25.44 37.78 19.22
N MET A 26 -26.23 37.15 20.09
CA MET A 26 -27.69 36.98 19.87
C MET A 26 -28.55 38.08 20.46
N SER A 27 -28.00 39.04 21.21
CA SER A 27 -28.78 40.09 21.86
C SER A 27 -28.85 41.41 21.07
N VAL A 28 -28.01 41.59 20.03
CA VAL A 28 -27.98 42.83 19.23
C VAL A 28 -28.89 42.78 18.00
N LEU A 29 -29.38 41.58 17.59
CA LEU A 29 -30.22 41.43 16.39
C LEU A 29 -31.73 41.53 16.63
N ARG A 30 -32.19 41.97 17.85
CA ARG A 30 -33.63 42.11 18.17
C ARG A 30 -34.12 43.54 18.32
N LEU A 31 -33.28 44.57 18.11
CA LEU A 31 -33.69 45.98 18.31
C LEU A 31 -33.84 46.82 17.03
N LEU A 32 -33.90 46.21 15.83
CA LEU A 32 -34.07 46.95 14.56
C LEU A 32 -35.32 46.54 13.78
N LYS A 33 -36.42 46.27 14.46
CA LYS A 33 -37.73 46.00 13.83
C LYS A 33 -38.82 46.84 14.47
N SER A 34 -38.70 48.16 14.44
CA SER A 34 -39.86 49.03 14.61
C SER A 34 -39.50 50.46 14.20
N LEU A 35 -39.81 50.83 12.97
CA LEU A 35 -40.32 52.13 12.57
C LEU A 35 -40.82 52.04 11.11
N PRO A 36 -42.14 52.02 10.91
CA PRO A 36 -42.68 52.41 9.62
C PRO A 36 -43.33 53.79 9.75
N ALA A 37 -43.40 54.45 8.60
CA ALA A 37 -44.30 55.55 8.31
C ALA A 37 -43.97 56.90 8.90
N LEU A 38 -43.31 57.76 8.12
CA LEU A 38 -43.69 59.15 7.86
C LEU A 38 -42.75 59.80 6.84
N ALA A 39 -43.15 59.84 5.56
CA ALA A 39 -42.74 60.85 4.58
C ALA A 39 -43.33 60.52 3.20
N ALA A 40 -44.64 60.57 3.13
CA ALA A 40 -45.35 60.77 1.89
C ALA A 40 -46.13 62.09 2.07
N LEU A 41 -45.63 63.09 1.49
CA LEU A 41 -46.40 64.31 1.04
C LEU A 41 -45.41 65.43 0.76
N LEU A 42 -45.48 65.90 -0.40
CA LEU A 42 -44.97 67.15 -0.98
C LEU A 42 -43.95 66.92 -2.11
N LEU A 43 -44.36 66.86 -3.30
CA LEU A 43 -44.26 67.87 -4.32
C LEU A 43 -44.80 67.30 -5.64
N GLY A 44 -46.09 67.58 -5.88
CA GLY A 44 -46.68 67.59 -7.18
C GLY A 44 -46.51 69.00 -7.76
N SER A 45 -46.57 69.01 -9.04
CA SER A 45 -46.80 70.13 -9.95
C SER A 45 -45.60 70.84 -10.58
N VAL A 46 -45.84 71.00 -11.86
CA VAL A 46 -45.22 71.92 -12.84
C VAL A 46 -44.25 71.21 -13.76
N LEU A 47 -44.40 71.03 -15.07
CA LEU A 47 -45.11 71.78 -16.13
C LEU A 47 -45.20 70.96 -17.38
N THR A 48 -46.30 71.06 -18.05
CA THR A 48 -46.52 70.92 -19.48
C THR A 48 -45.69 71.88 -20.32
N SER A 49 -45.32 71.43 -21.46
CA SER A 49 -45.09 72.16 -22.73
C SER A 49 -43.76 71.90 -23.36
N CYS A 50 -43.63 71.32 -24.45
CA CYS A 50 -43.60 71.78 -25.84
C CYS A 50 -43.40 70.61 -26.79
N ASN A 51 -44.29 70.55 -27.68
CA ASN A 51 -44.27 69.81 -28.92
C ASN A 51 -43.29 70.51 -29.86
N ASP A 52 -42.23 69.78 -30.34
CA ASP A 52 -41.59 70.16 -31.60
C ASP A 52 -41.19 68.89 -32.36
N THR A 53 -41.89 68.71 -33.43
CA THR A 53 -41.73 67.73 -34.46
C THR A 53 -40.53 68.09 -35.33
N THR A 54 -39.41 67.43 -35.13
CA THR A 54 -38.36 67.32 -36.12
C THR A 54 -37.97 65.84 -36.28
N GLY A 55 -38.32 65.32 -37.45
CA GLY A 55 -37.95 63.96 -37.81
C GLY A 55 -36.41 63.80 -37.83
N ASN A 56 -35.97 62.98 -36.92
CA ASN A 56 -34.61 62.49 -36.98
C ASN A 56 -34.69 60.98 -37.31
N SER A 57 -34.40 60.67 -38.54
CA SER A 57 -34.20 59.31 -39.00
C SER A 57 -33.00 58.70 -38.26
N THR A 58 -33.28 58.09 -37.12
CA THR A 58 -32.29 57.24 -36.47
C THR A 58 -32.13 55.98 -37.32
N THR A 59 -31.14 55.99 -38.24
CA THR A 59 -30.55 54.78 -38.73
C THR A 59 -30.17 53.93 -37.52
N PRO A 60 -30.56 52.65 -37.46
CA PRO A 60 -30.09 51.78 -36.38
C PRO A 60 -28.57 51.74 -36.51
N TYR A 61 -27.89 52.30 -35.52
CA TYR A 61 -26.46 52.10 -35.31
C TYR A 61 -26.26 50.61 -35.08
N SER A 62 -25.93 49.90 -36.15
CA SER A 62 -25.43 48.54 -36.04
C SER A 62 -24.18 48.60 -35.19
N ALA A 63 -24.33 48.29 -33.94
CA ALA A 63 -23.18 48.15 -33.03
C ALA A 63 -22.26 47.09 -33.65
N ARG A 64 -21.18 47.58 -34.25
CA ARG A 64 -20.14 46.70 -34.78
C ARG A 64 -19.61 45.92 -33.60
N GLU A 65 -20.00 44.64 -33.53
CA GLU A 65 -19.52 43.72 -32.50
C GLU A 65 -17.96 43.72 -32.60
N ILE A 66 -17.32 44.36 -31.63
CA ILE A 66 -15.85 44.47 -31.60
C ILE A 66 -15.31 43.14 -31.08
N ALA A 67 -14.71 42.35 -31.96
CA ALA A 67 -14.06 41.11 -31.56
C ALA A 67 -12.81 41.42 -30.68
N VAL A 68 -12.72 40.73 -29.56
CA VAL A 68 -11.56 40.81 -28.68
C VAL A 68 -10.50 39.84 -29.18
N SER A 69 -9.29 40.37 -29.41
CA SER A 69 -8.13 39.57 -29.81
C SER A 69 -7.58 38.83 -28.61
N VAL A 70 -7.49 37.51 -28.70
CA VAL A 70 -7.07 36.62 -27.62
C VAL A 70 -6.06 35.59 -28.13
N MET A 71 -5.18 35.12 -27.27
CA MET A 71 -4.44 33.87 -27.50
C MET A 71 -5.19 32.72 -26.77
N THR A 72 -5.29 31.61 -27.48
CA THR A 72 -5.95 30.42 -26.96
C THR A 72 -5.02 29.21 -27.02
N GLU A 73 -5.20 28.27 -26.12
CA GLU A 73 -4.53 26.98 -26.13
C GLU A 73 -5.57 25.87 -25.91
N PRO A 74 -5.49 24.76 -26.64
CA PRO A 74 -6.42 23.65 -26.46
C PRO A 74 -6.17 22.96 -25.11
N ALA A 75 -7.25 22.69 -24.36
CA ALA A 75 -7.20 21.85 -23.19
C ALA A 75 -6.79 20.42 -23.58
N ARG A 76 -5.83 19.83 -22.87
CA ARG A 76 -5.30 18.50 -23.17
C ARG A 76 -5.46 17.59 -21.96
N LEU A 77 -5.72 16.31 -22.21
CA LEU A 77 -5.66 15.31 -21.13
C LEU A 77 -4.20 15.11 -20.69
N SER A 78 -3.99 15.12 -19.40
CA SER A 78 -2.70 14.86 -18.76
C SER A 78 -2.89 13.92 -17.58
N ASP A 79 -2.10 12.84 -17.53
CA ASP A 79 -2.12 11.90 -16.43
C ASP A 79 -1.54 12.55 -15.16
N LEU A 80 -2.33 12.54 -14.10
CA LEU A 80 -1.85 12.92 -12.78
C LEU A 80 -1.17 11.71 -12.11
N ARG A 81 0.16 11.72 -12.13
CA ARG A 81 0.96 10.75 -11.39
C ARG A 81 1.34 11.34 -10.05
N GLU A 82 1.01 10.62 -8.99
CA GLU A 82 1.47 10.92 -7.63
C GLU A 82 2.47 9.84 -7.22
N THR A 83 3.64 10.26 -6.76
CA THR A 83 4.61 9.35 -6.17
C THR A 83 4.33 9.26 -4.68
N LEU A 84 3.87 8.10 -4.24
CA LEU A 84 3.80 7.76 -2.83
C LEU A 84 5.18 7.27 -2.40
N THR A 85 5.77 7.93 -1.40
CA THR A 85 7.01 7.47 -0.77
C THR A 85 6.71 6.96 0.64
N SER A 86 7.22 5.80 0.98
CA SER A 86 7.05 5.17 2.29
C SER A 86 8.34 4.46 2.69
N VAL A 87 8.53 4.25 3.99
CA VAL A 87 9.63 3.45 4.53
C VAL A 87 9.11 2.06 4.85
N GLY A 88 9.85 1.05 4.43
CA GLY A 88 9.55 -0.34 4.70
C GLY A 88 10.72 -1.10 5.29
N THR A 89 10.43 -2.24 5.90
CA THR A 89 11.43 -3.13 6.47
C THR A 89 11.45 -4.44 5.69
N ALA A 90 12.64 -4.86 5.28
CA ALA A 90 12.85 -6.11 4.58
C ALA A 90 12.73 -7.32 5.52
N ARG A 91 12.18 -8.40 4.98
CA ARG A 91 12.14 -9.73 5.59
C ARG A 91 12.60 -10.77 4.57
N ALA A 92 13.16 -11.86 5.04
CA ALA A 92 13.45 -13.01 4.19
C ALA A 92 12.15 -13.58 3.60
N LEU A 93 12.25 -14.25 2.46
CA LEU A 93 11.13 -14.98 1.84
C LEU A 93 10.59 -16.04 2.80
N LYS A 94 11.50 -16.77 3.44
CA LYS A 94 11.21 -17.71 4.53
C LYS A 94 12.21 -17.45 5.66
N SER A 95 11.75 -17.52 6.89
CA SER A 95 12.57 -17.37 8.08
C SER A 95 12.06 -18.33 9.14
N VAL A 96 12.93 -19.16 9.68
CA VAL A 96 12.59 -20.14 10.73
C VAL A 96 13.64 -20.12 11.80
N SER A 97 13.20 -20.07 13.05
CA SER A 97 14.03 -20.36 14.21
C SER A 97 14.03 -21.86 14.45
N VAL A 98 15.21 -22.48 14.34
CA VAL A 98 15.39 -23.91 14.54
C VAL A 98 15.63 -24.18 16.01
N TYR A 99 14.80 -25.01 16.59
CA TYR A 99 14.92 -25.46 17.98
C TYR A 99 15.24 -26.95 18.00
N ALA A 100 15.88 -27.41 19.09
CA ALA A 100 16.05 -28.84 19.31
C ALA A 100 14.68 -29.51 19.57
N GLU A 101 14.41 -30.66 18.93
CA GLU A 101 13.19 -31.42 19.13
C GLU A 101 13.26 -32.31 20.39
N THR A 102 14.45 -32.59 20.88
CA THR A 102 14.71 -33.41 22.06
C THR A 102 15.88 -32.85 22.85
N SER A 103 15.92 -33.17 24.14
CA SER A 103 17.04 -32.80 25.00
C SER A 103 18.21 -33.76 24.84
N GLY A 104 19.44 -33.25 24.88
CA GLY A 104 20.63 -34.10 24.79
C GLY A 104 21.93 -33.34 24.97
N ARG A 105 23.05 -34.06 24.94
CA ARG A 105 24.36 -33.49 24.86
C ARG A 105 24.78 -33.33 23.40
N VAL A 106 25.31 -32.18 23.05
CA VAL A 106 25.85 -31.90 21.71
C VAL A 106 27.15 -32.65 21.49
N THR A 107 27.23 -33.42 20.42
CA THR A 107 28.43 -34.16 20.01
C THR A 107 29.19 -33.48 18.89
N SER A 108 28.47 -32.77 18.01
CA SER A 108 29.09 -31.97 16.95
C SER A 108 28.20 -30.80 16.52
N VAL A 109 28.83 -29.69 16.17
CA VAL A 109 28.24 -28.52 15.56
C VAL A 109 28.86 -28.35 14.18
N LEU A 110 28.01 -28.41 13.12
CA LEU A 110 28.45 -28.47 11.72
C LEU A 110 28.10 -27.20 10.94
N ILE A 111 27.72 -26.15 11.66
CA ILE A 111 27.27 -24.88 11.09
C ILE A 111 28.22 -23.75 11.42
N ASP A 112 28.60 -23.01 10.39
CA ASP A 112 29.27 -21.73 10.53
C ASP A 112 28.25 -20.58 10.33
N ALA A 113 28.46 -19.48 11.02
CA ALA A 113 27.63 -18.29 10.85
C ALA A 113 27.66 -17.80 9.39
N ASP A 114 26.49 -17.45 8.87
CA ASP A 114 26.28 -16.99 7.50
C ASP A 114 26.61 -18.07 6.40
N ALA A 115 26.80 -19.33 6.79
CA ALA A 115 26.97 -20.41 5.83
C ALA A 115 25.69 -20.68 5.04
N ALA A 116 25.84 -21.04 3.77
CA ALA A 116 24.72 -21.54 2.95
C ALA A 116 24.47 -23.00 3.26
N VAL A 117 23.23 -23.36 3.54
CA VAL A 117 22.77 -24.72 3.79
C VAL A 117 21.66 -25.11 2.84
N ARG A 118 21.53 -26.40 2.58
CA ARG A 118 20.43 -27.01 1.81
C ARG A 118 19.46 -27.72 2.73
N ALA A 119 18.24 -27.89 2.28
CA ALA A 119 17.25 -28.71 2.97
C ALA A 119 17.82 -30.13 3.26
N GLY A 120 17.75 -30.54 4.55
CA GLY A 120 18.27 -31.81 5.01
C GLY A 120 19.76 -31.80 5.45
N ASP A 121 20.49 -30.71 5.22
CA ASP A 121 21.87 -30.60 5.74
C ASP A 121 21.87 -30.66 7.27
N LEU A 122 22.80 -31.46 7.82
CA LEU A 122 22.94 -31.62 9.27
C LEU A 122 23.59 -30.36 9.87
N LEU A 123 22.88 -29.74 10.81
CA LEU A 123 23.31 -28.51 11.51
C LEU A 123 24.02 -28.85 12.81
N LEU A 124 23.44 -29.76 13.59
CA LEU A 124 23.90 -30.12 14.90
C LEU A 124 23.50 -31.58 15.19
N GLN A 125 24.39 -32.30 15.88
CA GLN A 125 24.15 -33.67 16.31
C GLN A 125 24.17 -33.77 17.83
N LEU A 126 23.17 -34.44 18.38
CA LEU A 126 23.14 -34.84 19.77
C LEU A 126 23.74 -36.25 19.94
N ASP A 127 24.05 -36.62 21.19
CA ASP A 127 24.45 -37.98 21.52
C ASP A 127 23.28 -38.94 21.19
N ASP A 128 23.51 -39.85 20.25
CA ASP A 128 22.50 -40.73 19.65
C ASP A 128 22.77 -42.20 19.91
N ARG A 129 23.74 -42.52 20.77
CA ARG A 129 24.19 -43.90 21.00
C ARG A 129 23.08 -44.81 21.50
N ASP A 130 22.24 -44.31 22.42
CA ASP A 130 21.17 -45.10 23.00
C ASP A 130 20.04 -45.30 21.98
N GLU A 131 19.71 -44.32 21.15
CA GLU A 131 18.72 -44.43 20.08
C GLU A 131 19.15 -45.36 18.97
N ARG A 132 20.44 -45.36 18.59
CA ARG A 132 20.97 -46.33 17.63
C ARG A 132 20.82 -47.76 18.12
N LEU A 133 21.14 -48.03 19.39
CA LEU A 133 20.92 -49.33 20.00
C LEU A 133 19.43 -49.71 20.09
N ALA A 134 18.55 -48.72 20.35
CA ALA A 134 17.09 -48.94 20.33
C ALA A 134 16.57 -49.35 18.96
N VAL A 135 17.05 -48.68 17.88
CA VAL A 135 16.73 -49.03 16.49
C VAL A 135 17.22 -50.47 16.16
N GLU A 136 18.45 -50.81 16.55
CA GLU A 136 19.02 -52.12 16.35
C GLU A 136 18.18 -53.22 17.07
N LEU A 137 17.85 -52.99 18.34
CA LEU A 137 17.00 -53.92 19.11
C LEU A 137 15.61 -54.11 18.49
N ALA A 138 14.96 -53.01 18.05
CA ALA A 138 13.64 -53.07 17.40
C ALA A 138 13.71 -53.81 16.06
N SER A 139 14.80 -53.57 15.30
CA SER A 139 15.01 -54.28 14.02
C SER A 139 15.16 -55.80 14.18
N VAL A 140 15.89 -56.24 15.20
CA VAL A 140 16.01 -57.67 15.58
C VAL A 140 14.64 -58.26 15.98
N LYS A 141 13.87 -57.57 16.77
CA LYS A 141 12.52 -58.01 17.16
C LYS A 141 11.60 -58.16 15.94
N LEU A 142 11.61 -57.18 15.01
CA LEU A 142 10.83 -57.30 13.78
C LEU A 142 11.28 -58.51 12.95
N ALA A 143 12.56 -58.72 12.76
CA ALA A 143 13.10 -59.88 12.03
C ALA A 143 12.70 -61.21 12.71
N ASP A 144 12.65 -61.27 14.03
CA ASP A 144 12.19 -62.45 14.76
C ASP A 144 10.70 -62.75 14.53
N ALA A 145 9.84 -61.71 14.59
CA ALA A 145 8.41 -61.83 14.32
C ALA A 145 8.16 -62.26 12.85
N GLU A 146 8.85 -61.69 11.89
CA GLU A 146 8.76 -62.04 10.47
C GLU A 146 9.17 -63.49 10.23
N ARG A 147 10.26 -63.98 10.88
CA ARG A 147 10.66 -65.39 10.83
C ARG A 147 9.59 -66.33 11.39
N LEU A 148 8.89 -65.91 12.41
CA LEU A 148 7.80 -66.71 13.01
C LEU A 148 6.63 -66.83 12.00
N VAL A 149 6.16 -65.74 11.40
CA VAL A 149 5.11 -65.75 10.37
C VAL A 149 5.54 -66.63 9.20
N LYS A 150 6.77 -66.46 8.70
CA LYS A 150 7.30 -67.26 7.60
C LYS A 150 7.32 -68.76 7.95
N ARG A 151 7.69 -69.13 9.16
CA ARG A 151 7.66 -70.53 9.62
C ARG A 151 6.22 -71.04 9.67
N TYR A 152 5.25 -70.30 10.23
CA TYR A 152 3.86 -70.71 10.27
C TYR A 152 3.25 -70.86 8.88
N THR A 153 3.49 -69.96 7.98
CA THR A 153 3.03 -70.03 6.59
C THR A 153 3.63 -71.22 5.83
N THR A 154 4.94 -71.48 6.06
CA THR A 154 5.61 -72.67 5.41
C THR A 154 5.08 -73.98 5.96
N VAL A 155 4.81 -74.07 7.27
CA VAL A 155 4.29 -75.29 7.91
C VAL A 155 2.84 -75.53 7.50
N ASN A 156 2.00 -74.47 7.44
CA ASN A 156 0.62 -74.57 6.97
C ASN A 156 0.49 -75.03 5.52
N ALA A 157 1.44 -74.64 4.65
CA ALA A 157 1.50 -75.11 3.26
C ALA A 157 1.86 -76.58 3.09
N ARG A 158 2.27 -77.30 4.18
CA ARG A 158 2.67 -78.73 4.21
C ARG A 158 1.67 -79.64 4.97
N ASP A 159 0.36 -79.31 4.96
CA ASP A 159 -0.72 -80.01 5.65
C ASP A 159 -0.64 -80.06 7.21
N ALA A 160 0.17 -79.21 7.79
CA ALA A 160 0.18 -79.06 9.25
C ALA A 160 -0.87 -78.02 9.67
N ASN A 161 -1.89 -78.46 10.38
CA ASN A 161 -3.06 -77.65 10.77
C ASN A 161 -2.71 -76.63 11.90
N ILE A 162 -2.14 -75.47 11.49
CA ILE A 162 -1.94 -74.37 12.40
C ILE A 162 -3.27 -73.61 12.50
N PRO A 163 -3.83 -73.36 13.69
CA PRO A 163 -5.00 -72.52 13.85
C PRO A 163 -4.83 -71.13 13.25
N GLU A 164 -5.82 -70.66 12.49
CA GLU A 164 -5.80 -69.34 11.83
C GLU A 164 -5.53 -68.24 12.84
N SER A 165 -6.07 -68.35 14.05
CA SER A 165 -5.82 -67.40 15.16
C SER A 165 -4.34 -67.27 15.50
N GLN A 166 -3.56 -68.37 15.46
CA GLN A 166 -2.10 -68.30 15.71
C GLN A 166 -1.33 -67.58 14.59
N LEU A 167 -1.80 -67.76 13.35
CA LEU A 167 -1.21 -67.00 12.24
C LEU A 167 -1.55 -65.53 12.31
N ASP A 168 -2.78 -65.19 12.70
CA ASP A 168 -3.20 -63.81 12.86
C ASP A 168 -2.51 -63.15 14.05
N ASP A 169 -2.33 -63.87 15.17
CA ASP A 169 -1.53 -63.36 16.30
C ASP A 169 -0.06 -63.10 15.89
N ALA A 170 0.54 -63.98 15.07
CA ALA A 170 1.88 -63.81 14.59
C ALA A 170 1.99 -62.58 13.64
N ARG A 171 0.99 -62.37 12.78
CA ARG A 171 0.93 -61.19 11.90
C ARG A 171 0.80 -59.90 12.71
N ALA A 172 -0.08 -59.87 13.70
CA ALA A 172 -0.24 -58.77 14.61
C ALA A 172 1.08 -58.41 15.36
N ALA A 173 1.85 -59.46 15.73
CA ALA A 173 3.17 -59.29 16.33
C ALA A 173 4.18 -58.64 15.36
N VAL A 174 4.15 -58.96 14.05
CA VAL A 174 4.96 -58.29 13.02
C VAL A 174 4.59 -56.83 12.90
N ASP A 175 3.29 -56.51 12.84
CA ASP A 175 2.82 -55.12 12.71
C ASP A 175 3.19 -54.31 13.94
N SER A 176 3.05 -54.87 15.14
CA SER A 176 3.51 -54.23 16.37
C SER A 176 5.01 -53.95 16.40
N ALA A 177 5.84 -54.94 15.99
CA ALA A 177 7.30 -54.80 15.92
C ALA A 177 7.74 -53.75 14.87
N ARG A 178 7.01 -53.72 13.73
CA ARG A 178 7.26 -52.70 12.70
C ARG A 178 7.01 -51.27 13.23
N ILE A 179 5.90 -51.03 13.93
CA ILE A 179 5.60 -49.79 14.55
C ILE A 179 6.66 -49.38 15.60
N ALA A 180 7.12 -50.37 16.39
CA ALA A 180 8.15 -50.14 17.40
C ALA A 180 9.52 -49.76 16.71
N LEU A 181 9.85 -50.35 15.59
CA LEU A 181 11.05 -49.98 14.81
C LEU A 181 10.91 -48.57 14.26
N GLU A 182 9.76 -48.20 13.74
CA GLU A 182 9.54 -46.86 13.17
C GLU A 182 9.61 -45.79 14.29
N GLN A 183 9.07 -46.08 15.45
CA GLN A 183 9.18 -45.18 16.60
C GLN A 183 10.64 -44.97 17.00
N ALA A 184 11.43 -46.03 17.11
CA ALA A 184 12.85 -45.91 17.42
C ALA A 184 13.64 -45.12 16.39
N ARG A 185 13.29 -45.23 15.08
CA ARG A 185 13.90 -44.42 14.00
C ARG A 185 13.55 -42.93 14.18
N VAL A 186 12.30 -42.59 14.43
CA VAL A 186 11.87 -41.22 14.68
C VAL A 186 12.62 -40.61 15.87
N ASP A 187 12.82 -41.38 16.96
CA ASP A 187 13.56 -40.90 18.12
C ASP A 187 15.05 -40.70 17.81
N LEU A 188 15.64 -41.53 16.93
CA LEU A 188 17.00 -41.35 16.42
C LEU A 188 17.11 -40.11 15.52
N ASP A 189 16.14 -39.91 14.59
CA ASP A 189 16.13 -38.77 13.68
C ASP A 189 16.09 -37.45 14.45
N ARG A 190 15.36 -37.38 15.55
CA ARG A 190 15.31 -36.19 16.43
C ARG A 190 16.64 -35.83 17.09
N ARG A 191 17.64 -36.74 17.06
CA ARG A 191 19.01 -36.45 17.51
C ARG A 191 19.82 -35.69 16.47
N HIS A 192 19.33 -35.63 15.24
CA HIS A 192 19.97 -34.94 14.12
C HIS A 192 19.14 -33.70 13.79
N ILE A 193 19.63 -32.52 14.13
CA ILE A 193 18.96 -31.27 13.82
C ILE A 193 19.39 -30.84 12.41
N THR A 194 18.45 -30.80 11.47
CA THR A 194 18.70 -30.54 10.04
C THR A 194 18.02 -29.26 9.59
N ALA A 195 18.50 -28.70 8.48
CA ALA A 195 17.92 -27.53 7.83
C ALA A 195 16.57 -27.88 7.17
N PRO A 196 15.46 -27.16 7.46
CA PRO A 196 14.16 -27.44 6.89
C PRO A 196 14.01 -26.97 5.43
N PHE A 197 14.85 -26.04 4.98
CA PHE A 197 14.89 -25.52 3.59
C PHE A 197 16.26 -24.89 3.28
N ASP A 198 16.48 -24.60 2.00
CA ASP A 198 17.72 -23.95 1.52
C ASP A 198 17.75 -22.49 2.02
N GLY A 199 18.88 -22.08 2.63
CA GLY A 199 18.98 -20.72 3.17
C GLY A 199 20.35 -20.41 3.74
N ARG A 200 20.43 -19.30 4.46
CA ARG A 200 21.59 -18.85 5.22
C ARG A 200 21.37 -19.05 6.71
N VAL A 201 22.36 -19.60 7.36
CA VAL A 201 22.33 -19.87 8.81
C VAL A 201 22.70 -18.61 9.59
N GLY A 202 21.98 -18.33 10.66
CA GLY A 202 22.33 -17.28 11.63
C GLY A 202 23.50 -17.73 12.55
N ILE A 203 23.80 -16.89 13.54
CA ILE A 203 24.78 -17.21 14.58
C ILE A 203 24.17 -18.27 15.51
N THR A 204 24.95 -19.26 15.89
CA THR A 204 24.66 -20.17 16.98
C THR A 204 25.54 -19.84 18.19
N GLU A 205 24.99 -20.02 19.40
CA GLU A 205 25.74 -19.87 20.67
C GLU A 205 26.01 -21.24 21.32
N ILE A 206 25.78 -22.34 20.57
CA ILE A 206 25.89 -23.71 21.07
C ILE A 206 27.27 -24.26 20.70
N ASP A 207 27.96 -24.80 21.69
CA ASP A 207 29.25 -25.45 21.54
C ASP A 207 29.17 -26.98 21.70
N GLU A 208 30.15 -27.67 21.14
CA GLU A 208 30.31 -29.11 21.35
C GLU A 208 30.53 -29.41 22.85
N GLY A 209 29.74 -30.35 23.36
CA GLY A 209 29.75 -30.72 24.76
C GLY A 209 28.63 -30.09 25.59
N ASP A 210 27.96 -29.07 25.06
CA ASP A 210 26.82 -28.44 25.72
C ASP A 210 25.64 -29.42 25.90
N ARG A 211 24.83 -29.11 26.88
CA ARG A 211 23.56 -29.80 27.06
C ARG A 211 22.39 -28.86 26.73
N ILE A 212 21.61 -29.26 25.76
CA ILE A 212 20.46 -28.48 25.28
C ILE A 212 19.14 -29.17 25.58
N ASP A 213 18.06 -28.42 25.58
CA ASP A 213 16.69 -28.89 25.72
C ASP A 213 15.80 -28.43 24.54
N THR A 214 14.54 -28.85 24.54
CA THR A 214 13.55 -28.55 23.48
C THR A 214 13.24 -27.07 23.29
N ASN A 215 13.63 -26.19 24.20
CA ASN A 215 13.42 -24.75 24.11
C ASN A 215 14.70 -24.00 23.69
N THR A 216 15.81 -24.72 23.53
CA THR A 216 17.08 -24.10 23.13
C THR A 216 17.04 -23.77 21.65
N LEU A 217 17.22 -22.48 21.33
CA LEU A 217 17.39 -22.01 19.95
C LEU A 217 18.75 -22.49 19.43
N VAL A 218 18.72 -23.30 18.39
CA VAL A 218 19.95 -23.78 17.71
C VAL A 218 20.50 -22.70 16.80
N THR A 219 19.68 -22.21 15.90
CA THR A 219 20.02 -21.12 14.97
C THR A 219 18.76 -20.59 14.29
N THR A 220 18.93 -19.57 13.45
CA THR A 220 17.89 -19.12 12.51
C THR A 220 18.32 -19.48 11.08
N ILE A 221 17.37 -19.79 10.22
CA ILE A 221 17.65 -20.01 8.78
C ILE A 221 16.74 -19.08 7.98
N ASP A 222 17.37 -18.31 7.11
CA ASP A 222 16.71 -17.32 6.26
C ASP A 222 16.94 -17.63 4.78
N ASP A 223 15.85 -17.78 4.02
CA ASP A 223 15.89 -17.73 2.56
C ASP A 223 15.91 -16.27 2.12
N ARG A 224 17.09 -15.78 1.74
CA ARG A 224 17.34 -14.40 1.35
C ARG A 224 17.35 -14.18 -0.16
N SER A 225 17.05 -15.19 -0.96
CA SER A 225 17.03 -15.09 -2.43
C SER A 225 16.07 -14.01 -2.95
N THR A 226 14.98 -13.84 -2.24
CA THR A 226 14.00 -12.77 -2.44
C THR A 226 13.71 -12.10 -1.10
N LEU A 227 13.74 -10.78 -1.07
CA LEU A 227 13.31 -10.04 0.11
C LEU A 227 11.90 -9.51 -0.06
N LEU A 228 11.16 -9.62 1.03
CA LEU A 228 9.79 -9.11 1.16
C LEU A 228 9.81 -7.84 2.01
N ILE A 229 9.46 -6.70 1.41
CA ILE A 229 9.48 -5.41 2.10
C ILE A 229 8.06 -5.05 2.49
N ASN A 230 7.78 -4.97 3.79
CA ASN A 230 6.51 -4.49 4.30
C ASN A 230 6.57 -2.98 4.47
N PHE A 231 5.63 -2.25 3.87
CA PHE A 231 5.53 -0.80 3.95
C PHE A 231 4.09 -0.35 4.15
N SER A 232 3.92 0.81 4.76
CA SER A 232 2.61 1.38 5.05
C SER A 232 2.12 2.24 3.90
N VAL A 233 0.85 2.09 3.53
CA VAL A 233 0.18 2.81 2.44
C VAL A 233 -1.07 3.47 3.00
N PRO A 234 -1.25 4.81 2.85
CA PRO A 234 -2.47 5.48 3.26
C PRO A 234 -3.72 4.96 2.54
N GLU A 235 -4.88 4.93 3.24
CA GLU A 235 -6.15 4.36 2.72
C GLU A 235 -6.61 4.99 1.39
N VAL A 236 -6.24 6.24 1.13
CA VAL A 236 -6.58 6.95 -0.12
C VAL A 236 -5.99 6.31 -1.38
N TYR A 237 -5.02 5.41 -1.22
CA TYR A 237 -4.37 4.68 -2.31
C TYR A 237 -4.84 3.22 -2.43
N VAL A 238 -5.88 2.79 -1.70
CA VAL A 238 -6.33 1.39 -1.65
C VAL A 238 -6.66 0.81 -3.03
N ASP A 239 -7.28 1.61 -3.89
CA ASP A 239 -7.65 1.19 -5.25
C ASP A 239 -6.49 1.22 -6.26
N ARG A 240 -5.34 1.77 -5.86
CA ARG A 240 -4.19 2.04 -6.74
C ARG A 240 -2.99 1.20 -6.42
N VAL A 241 -2.78 0.86 -5.14
CA VAL A 241 -1.72 -0.03 -4.70
C VAL A 241 -2.29 -1.43 -4.52
N THR A 242 -2.22 -2.20 -5.59
CA THR A 242 -2.76 -3.56 -5.66
C THR A 242 -1.64 -4.56 -5.96
N ARG A 243 -1.97 -5.85 -5.87
CA ARG A 243 -1.02 -6.89 -6.27
C ARG A 243 -0.61 -6.70 -7.73
N GLY A 244 0.70 -6.73 -7.99
CA GLY A 244 1.31 -6.52 -9.31
C GLY A 244 1.75 -5.08 -9.57
N THR A 245 1.41 -4.11 -8.68
CA THR A 245 1.90 -2.73 -8.80
C THR A 245 3.42 -2.69 -8.73
N ASP A 246 4.04 -2.01 -9.70
CA ASP A 246 5.49 -1.80 -9.72
C ASP A 246 5.90 -0.80 -8.65
N VAL A 247 6.99 -1.09 -7.97
CA VAL A 247 7.58 -0.23 -6.94
C VAL A 247 9.07 -0.04 -7.23
N SER A 248 9.55 1.14 -6.92
CA SER A 248 10.98 1.45 -6.90
C SER A 248 11.45 1.43 -5.45
N VAL A 249 12.47 0.64 -5.18
CA VAL A 249 13.00 0.41 -3.83
C VAL A 249 14.43 0.92 -3.78
N ARG A 250 14.74 1.75 -2.81
CA ARG A 250 16.06 2.32 -2.58
C ARG A 250 16.46 2.08 -1.13
N LEU A 251 17.73 1.74 -0.89
CA LEU A 251 18.25 1.66 0.48
C LEU A 251 18.13 3.03 1.15
N TRP A 252 17.68 3.06 2.40
CA TRP A 252 17.37 4.31 3.13
C TRP A 252 18.56 5.26 3.26
N ASP A 253 19.76 4.76 3.33
CA ASP A 253 20.91 5.54 3.81
C ASP A 253 21.99 5.87 2.78
N ALA A 254 21.96 5.57 1.53
CA ALA A 254 23.15 5.96 0.78
C ALA A 254 23.25 5.70 -0.71
N SER A 255 22.48 4.92 -1.36
CA SER A 255 22.74 4.68 -2.77
C SER A 255 21.67 5.30 -3.66
N ASP A 256 22.10 5.95 -4.74
CA ASP A 256 21.22 6.29 -5.85
C ASP A 256 20.75 5.02 -6.59
N GLU A 257 21.18 3.83 -6.12
CA GLU A 257 20.82 2.56 -6.72
C GLU A 257 19.38 2.20 -6.36
N THR A 258 18.57 2.08 -7.41
CA THR A 258 17.15 1.76 -7.29
C THR A 258 16.93 0.34 -7.79
N VAL A 259 16.38 -0.49 -6.92
CA VAL A 259 15.94 -1.86 -7.26
C VAL A 259 14.46 -1.83 -7.61
N LEU A 260 14.09 -2.45 -8.72
CA LEU A 260 12.69 -2.60 -9.09
C LEU A 260 12.08 -3.81 -8.39
N GLY A 261 10.88 -3.62 -7.87
CA GLY A 261 10.11 -4.65 -7.21
C GLY A 261 8.65 -4.62 -7.61
N LYS A 262 7.89 -5.56 -7.10
CA LYS A 262 6.44 -5.65 -7.32
C LYS A 262 5.71 -5.89 -6.02
N VAL A 263 4.54 -5.29 -5.86
CA VAL A 263 3.63 -5.59 -4.77
C VAL A 263 3.10 -7.02 -4.95
N VAL A 264 3.39 -7.89 -3.99
CA VAL A 264 2.97 -9.31 -3.99
C VAL A 264 1.77 -9.57 -3.10
N ALA A 265 1.54 -8.72 -2.11
CA ALA A 265 0.40 -8.83 -1.22
C ALA A 265 0.01 -7.44 -0.67
N VAL A 266 -1.26 -7.31 -0.36
CA VAL A 266 -1.84 -6.14 0.30
C VAL A 266 -2.70 -6.66 1.44
N ASP A 267 -2.58 -6.05 2.62
CA ASP A 267 -3.40 -6.44 3.77
C ASP A 267 -4.87 -6.13 3.48
N SER A 268 -5.75 -7.02 3.94
CA SER A 268 -7.20 -6.86 3.81
C SER A 268 -7.80 -5.85 4.79
N ARG A 269 -7.01 -5.39 5.76
CA ARG A 269 -7.46 -4.48 6.82
C ARG A 269 -6.73 -3.15 6.75
N ILE A 270 -7.50 -2.08 7.02
CA ILE A 270 -6.99 -0.75 7.27
C ILE A 270 -6.91 -0.55 8.78
N ASP A 271 -5.76 -0.14 9.28
CA ASP A 271 -5.61 0.26 10.68
C ASP A 271 -6.34 1.58 10.92
N VAL A 272 -7.29 1.57 11.85
CA VAL A 272 -8.19 2.71 12.12
C VAL A 272 -7.47 3.91 12.74
N ASN A 273 -6.34 3.70 13.38
CA ASN A 273 -5.58 4.76 14.05
C ASN A 273 -4.66 5.49 13.08
N SER A 274 -3.93 4.73 12.25
CA SER A 274 -3.01 5.29 11.24
C SER A 274 -3.68 5.61 9.91
N ARG A 275 -4.90 5.13 9.67
CA ARG A 275 -5.60 5.22 8.37
C ARG A 275 -4.74 4.72 7.22
N ALA A 276 -4.06 3.60 7.44
CA ALA A 276 -3.16 2.99 6.49
C ALA A 276 -3.31 1.47 6.49
N PHE A 277 -2.90 0.84 5.41
CA PHE A 277 -2.79 -0.61 5.28
C PHE A 277 -1.35 -1.00 4.97
N ILE A 278 -1.00 -2.26 5.21
CA ILE A 278 0.32 -2.78 4.90
C ILE A 278 0.31 -3.38 3.49
N ALA A 279 1.21 -2.92 2.66
CA ALA A 279 1.56 -3.55 1.40
C ALA A 279 2.91 -4.26 1.53
N ARG A 280 3.09 -5.33 0.77
CA ARG A 280 4.31 -6.11 0.72
C ARG A 280 4.84 -6.15 -0.69
N ALA A 281 6.03 -5.62 -0.90
CA ALA A 281 6.75 -5.71 -2.16
C ALA A 281 7.80 -6.83 -2.10
N ALA A 282 8.05 -7.47 -3.23
CA ALA A 282 9.13 -8.43 -3.39
C ALA A 282 10.22 -7.81 -4.29
N ILE A 283 11.47 -7.97 -3.87
CA ILE A 283 12.66 -7.64 -4.66
C ILE A 283 13.56 -8.87 -4.81
N ASN A 284 14.24 -8.98 -5.94
CA ASN A 284 15.26 -10.00 -6.13
C ASN A 284 16.52 -9.64 -5.33
N ASN A 285 17.13 -10.64 -4.69
CA ASN A 285 18.35 -10.50 -3.90
C ASN A 285 19.29 -11.72 -4.11
N GLU A 286 19.35 -12.26 -5.32
CA GLU A 286 20.23 -13.40 -5.63
C GLU A 286 21.71 -13.11 -5.37
N ALA A 287 22.12 -11.84 -5.50
CA ALA A 287 23.48 -11.40 -5.16
C ALA A 287 23.76 -11.35 -3.65
N ASP A 288 22.76 -11.58 -2.79
CA ASP A 288 22.82 -11.53 -1.33
C ASP A 288 23.39 -10.20 -0.76
N GLU A 289 23.10 -9.09 -1.46
CA GLU A 289 23.56 -7.74 -1.08
C GLU A 289 22.76 -7.18 0.10
N PHE A 290 21.48 -7.53 0.18
CA PHE A 290 20.58 -7.01 1.21
C PHE A 290 20.27 -8.09 2.25
N ARG A 291 20.06 -7.63 3.50
CA ARG A 291 19.75 -8.51 4.63
C ARG A 291 18.36 -8.24 5.19
N PRO A 292 17.67 -9.26 5.71
CA PRO A 292 16.46 -9.06 6.50
C PRO A 292 16.72 -8.05 7.64
N GLY A 293 15.74 -7.20 7.91
CA GLY A 293 15.84 -6.12 8.89
C GLY A 293 16.30 -4.77 8.33
N MET A 294 16.87 -4.72 7.12
CA MET A 294 17.24 -3.46 6.48
C MET A 294 16.01 -2.60 6.18
N ALA A 295 16.17 -1.28 6.31
CA ALA A 295 15.16 -0.29 5.97
C ALA A 295 15.34 0.19 4.54
N PHE A 296 14.22 0.32 3.82
CA PHE A 296 14.18 0.78 2.44
C PHE A 296 13.16 1.89 2.27
N GLU A 297 13.48 2.84 1.42
CA GLU A 297 12.53 3.79 0.87
C GLU A 297 11.83 3.14 -0.34
N ILE A 298 10.52 3.08 -0.30
CA ILE A 298 9.68 2.55 -1.37
C ILE A 298 8.95 3.70 -2.03
N SER A 299 9.09 3.82 -3.35
CA SER A 299 8.35 4.76 -4.17
C SER A 299 7.38 4.02 -5.07
N VAL A 300 6.11 4.37 -4.97
CA VAL A 300 5.03 3.83 -5.80
C VAL A 300 4.46 4.96 -6.66
N ASN A 301 4.47 4.79 -7.97
CA ASN A 301 3.83 5.72 -8.88
C ASN A 301 2.34 5.35 -9.02
N ALA A 302 1.50 6.08 -8.28
CA ALA A 302 0.06 5.91 -8.31
C ALA A 302 -0.56 6.91 -9.30
N SER A 303 -1.20 6.42 -10.38
CA SER A 303 -1.97 7.28 -11.27
C SER A 303 -3.30 7.66 -10.60
N ARG A 304 -3.64 8.96 -10.61
CA ARG A 304 -4.97 9.47 -10.19
C ARG A 304 -5.96 9.57 -11.34
N GLY A 305 -5.57 9.13 -12.53
CA GLY A 305 -6.33 9.28 -13.76
C GLY A 305 -5.90 10.49 -14.57
N ALA A 306 -6.55 10.66 -15.72
CA ALA A 306 -6.31 11.79 -16.63
C ALA A 306 -7.23 12.95 -16.26
N PHE A 307 -6.67 14.15 -16.17
CA PHE A 307 -7.36 15.41 -15.93
C PHE A 307 -7.06 16.37 -17.07
N LEU A 308 -7.95 17.34 -17.28
CA LEU A 308 -7.69 18.38 -18.26
C LEU A 308 -6.59 19.33 -17.74
N SER A 309 -5.58 19.51 -18.56
CA SER A 309 -4.48 20.45 -18.34
C SER A 309 -4.73 21.70 -19.15
N VAL A 310 -4.70 22.85 -18.47
CA VAL A 310 -4.79 24.18 -19.08
C VAL A 310 -3.62 25.03 -18.61
N PRO A 311 -3.17 26.04 -19.39
CA PRO A 311 -2.16 26.98 -18.92
C PRO A 311 -2.56 27.64 -17.60
N ASP A 312 -1.61 27.84 -16.69
CA ASP A 312 -1.89 28.43 -15.37
C ASP A 312 -2.43 29.85 -15.45
N VAL A 313 -2.01 30.62 -16.47
CA VAL A 313 -2.50 31.97 -16.76
C VAL A 313 -3.97 32.00 -17.22
N ALA A 314 -4.50 30.89 -17.73
CA ALA A 314 -5.87 30.82 -18.23
C ALA A 314 -6.91 30.73 -17.10
N VAL A 315 -6.50 30.27 -15.91
CA VAL A 315 -7.41 30.09 -14.78
C VAL A 315 -7.61 31.42 -14.04
N GLN A 316 -8.85 31.86 -13.96
CA GLN A 316 -9.26 33.08 -13.31
C GLN A 316 -10.04 32.77 -12.02
N TRP A 317 -10.05 33.75 -11.10
CA TRP A 317 -10.76 33.64 -9.83
C TRP A 317 -11.91 34.63 -9.78
N GLY A 318 -13.09 34.17 -9.48
CA GLY A 318 -14.30 34.97 -9.28
C GLY A 318 -14.89 34.80 -7.89
N ALA A 319 -16.04 35.41 -7.67
CA ALA A 319 -16.77 35.29 -6.40
C ALA A 319 -17.22 33.85 -6.11
N ASP A 320 -17.52 33.08 -7.18
CA ASP A 320 -18.07 31.74 -7.11
C ASP A 320 -16.98 30.64 -7.21
N GLY A 321 -15.72 31.03 -7.35
CA GLY A 321 -14.59 30.12 -7.45
C GLY A 321 -13.74 30.33 -8.70
N ALA A 322 -12.96 29.29 -9.07
CA ALA A 322 -12.15 29.32 -10.25
C ALA A 322 -12.96 29.08 -11.54
N TYR A 323 -12.56 29.75 -12.61
CA TYR A 323 -13.19 29.57 -13.92
C TYR A 323 -12.16 29.80 -15.04
N VAL A 324 -12.52 29.33 -16.22
CA VAL A 324 -11.79 29.58 -17.46
C VAL A 324 -12.71 30.16 -18.52
N TRP A 325 -12.14 30.89 -19.49
CA TRP A 325 -12.84 31.32 -20.67
C TRP A 325 -12.54 30.33 -21.82
N VAL A 326 -13.59 29.77 -22.40
CA VAL A 326 -13.51 28.88 -23.55
C VAL A 326 -14.04 29.59 -24.78
N ALA A 327 -13.35 29.44 -25.91
CA ALA A 327 -13.84 29.91 -27.19
C ALA A 327 -14.82 28.89 -27.79
N ASP A 328 -16.10 29.15 -27.61
CA ASP A 328 -17.22 28.33 -28.06
C ASP A 328 -17.90 29.02 -29.24
N GLU A 329 -17.90 28.41 -30.44
CA GLU A 329 -18.41 28.98 -31.70
C GLU A 329 -17.92 30.43 -31.97
N GLY A 330 -16.69 30.73 -31.57
CA GLY A 330 -16.10 32.08 -31.74
C GLY A 330 -16.53 33.09 -30.69
N ARG A 331 -17.29 32.69 -29.67
CA ARG A 331 -17.68 33.53 -28.52
C ARG A 331 -17.10 33.04 -27.24
N ALA A 332 -16.89 33.97 -26.28
CA ALA A 332 -16.39 33.63 -24.96
C ALA A 332 -17.49 33.02 -24.09
N SER A 333 -17.28 31.80 -23.66
CA SER A 333 -18.10 31.09 -22.67
C SER A 333 -17.33 30.94 -21.37
N ARG A 334 -17.92 31.38 -20.24
CA ARG A 334 -17.35 31.15 -18.91
C ARG A 334 -17.68 29.76 -18.44
N ARG A 335 -16.65 28.98 -18.10
CA ARG A 335 -16.80 27.61 -17.55
C ARG A 335 -16.22 27.57 -16.15
N GLU A 336 -16.99 27.13 -15.18
CA GLU A 336 -16.52 26.95 -13.81
C GLU A 336 -15.69 25.68 -13.73
N VAL A 337 -14.55 25.76 -13.01
CA VAL A 337 -13.62 24.67 -12.89
C VAL A 337 -13.15 24.51 -11.45
N ARG A 338 -12.81 23.29 -11.09
CA ARG A 338 -12.19 22.95 -9.84
C ARG A 338 -10.72 22.61 -10.09
N LEU A 339 -9.80 23.24 -9.34
CA LEU A 339 -8.39 22.91 -9.42
C LEU A 339 -8.14 21.56 -8.76
N VAL A 340 -7.46 20.68 -9.50
CA VAL A 340 -7.01 19.37 -9.00
C VAL A 340 -5.56 19.48 -8.52
N LYS A 341 -4.66 19.98 -9.37
CA LYS A 341 -3.23 20.16 -9.06
C LYS A 341 -2.60 21.23 -9.94
N ARG A 342 -1.67 21.98 -9.37
CA ARG A 342 -0.82 22.91 -10.12
C ARG A 342 0.49 22.22 -10.51
N LEU A 343 0.83 22.32 -11.77
CA LEU A 343 2.08 21.85 -12.37
C LEU A 343 2.93 23.05 -12.80
N ALA A 344 4.15 22.82 -13.28
CA ALA A 344 4.98 23.87 -13.82
C ALA A 344 4.38 24.39 -15.15
N GLY A 345 3.84 25.64 -15.13
CA GLY A 345 3.22 26.29 -16.30
C GLY A 345 1.80 25.82 -16.65
N ALA A 346 1.21 24.86 -15.92
CA ALA A 346 -0.12 24.34 -16.20
C ALA A 346 -0.89 24.03 -14.91
N ILE A 347 -2.22 23.96 -15.01
CA ILE A 347 -3.10 23.54 -13.93
C ILE A 347 -3.97 22.40 -14.44
N LEU A 348 -4.04 21.32 -13.66
CA LEU A 348 -5.01 20.26 -13.86
C LEU A 348 -6.35 20.70 -13.26
N ILE A 349 -7.37 20.65 -14.08
CA ILE A 349 -8.73 21.08 -13.74
C ILE A 349 -9.75 19.96 -13.95
N GLU A 350 -10.85 20.10 -13.24
CA GLU A 350 -12.05 19.30 -13.38
C GLU A 350 -13.24 20.26 -13.51
N GLY A 351 -14.11 20.05 -14.47
CA GLY A 351 -15.25 20.93 -14.73
C GLY A 351 -15.86 20.72 -16.11
N ASP A 352 -16.70 21.65 -16.53
CA ASP A 352 -17.43 21.61 -17.79
C ASP A 352 -16.55 22.15 -18.95
N VAL A 353 -15.42 21.51 -19.15
CA VAL A 353 -14.47 21.76 -20.26
C VAL A 353 -14.14 20.41 -20.88
N SER A 354 -14.09 20.34 -22.21
CA SER A 354 -13.76 19.12 -22.96
C SER A 354 -12.34 19.15 -23.50
N GLU A 355 -11.78 17.95 -23.76
CA GLU A 355 -10.49 17.85 -24.45
C GLU A 355 -10.55 18.50 -25.83
N GLY A 356 -9.56 19.32 -26.14
CA GLY A 356 -9.45 20.04 -27.41
C GLY A 356 -10.18 21.37 -27.45
N GLU A 357 -11.00 21.71 -26.44
CA GLU A 357 -11.60 23.04 -26.35
C GLU A 357 -10.52 24.12 -26.19
N SER A 358 -10.65 25.22 -26.93
CA SER A 358 -9.70 26.33 -26.91
C SER A 358 -9.94 27.23 -25.69
N VAL A 359 -9.00 27.19 -24.74
CA VAL A 359 -9.04 28.02 -23.53
C VAL A 359 -8.26 29.30 -23.75
N VAL A 360 -8.80 30.44 -23.35
CA VAL A 360 -8.18 31.75 -23.50
C VAL A 360 -7.05 31.93 -22.46
N MET A 361 -5.83 32.21 -22.91
CA MET A 361 -4.68 32.41 -22.05
C MET A 361 -4.19 33.87 -21.98
N GLU A 362 -4.37 34.65 -23.06
CA GLU A 362 -4.03 36.07 -23.09
C GLU A 362 -5.20 36.91 -23.61
N GLY A 363 -5.26 38.18 -23.18
CA GLY A 363 -6.38 39.09 -23.52
C GLY A 363 -7.58 38.96 -22.59
N ILE A 364 -7.50 38.12 -21.56
CA ILE A 364 -8.59 37.74 -20.64
C ILE A 364 -9.28 38.97 -20.02
N GLN A 365 -8.55 40.03 -19.73
CA GLN A 365 -9.08 41.23 -19.05
C GLN A 365 -10.19 41.96 -19.86
N ALA A 366 -10.17 41.80 -21.18
CA ALA A 366 -11.20 42.36 -22.06
C ALA A 366 -12.35 41.39 -22.36
N VAL A 367 -12.23 40.12 -21.95
CA VAL A 367 -13.22 39.10 -22.23
C VAL A 367 -14.42 39.18 -21.28
N ARG A 368 -15.61 39.10 -21.84
CA ARG A 368 -16.88 38.98 -21.12
C ARG A 368 -17.73 37.91 -21.76
N ALA A 369 -18.66 37.34 -21.02
CA ALA A 369 -19.56 36.31 -21.55
C ALA A 369 -20.26 36.79 -22.84
N GLY A 370 -20.22 35.94 -23.90
CA GLY A 370 -20.84 36.19 -25.18
C GLY A 370 -20.08 37.11 -26.16
N VAL A 371 -18.94 37.70 -25.72
CA VAL A 371 -18.12 38.55 -26.61
C VAL A 371 -17.52 37.73 -27.73
N LEU A 372 -17.48 38.29 -28.92
CA LEU A 372 -16.86 37.68 -30.10
C LEU A 372 -15.32 37.65 -29.89
N LEU A 373 -14.71 36.48 -30.06
CA LEU A 373 -13.27 36.26 -29.92
C LEU A 373 -12.60 36.20 -31.29
N LYS A 374 -11.42 36.82 -31.41
CA LYS A 374 -10.53 36.70 -32.56
C LYS A 374 -9.23 36.04 -32.10
N PRO A 375 -9.08 34.72 -32.28
CA PRO A 375 -7.83 34.05 -31.95
C PRO A 375 -6.67 34.60 -32.77
N LEU A 376 -5.53 34.90 -32.10
CA LEU A 376 -4.31 35.40 -32.72
C LEU A 376 -3.39 34.27 -33.20
N ASN A 377 -3.60 33.05 -32.71
CA ASN A 377 -2.76 31.87 -32.94
C ASN A 377 -3.42 30.78 -33.81
N THR A 378 -4.21 31.19 -34.83
CA THR A 378 -4.95 30.26 -35.71
C THR A 378 -4.06 29.37 -36.59
N ASP A 379 -2.73 29.55 -36.62
CA ASP A 379 -1.80 28.87 -37.52
C ASP A 379 -0.77 27.93 -36.86
N ALA A 380 -0.98 27.51 -35.62
CA ALA A 380 -0.14 26.48 -35.00
C ALA A 380 -0.61 25.07 -35.42
N LYS A 381 -0.27 24.66 -36.66
CA LYS A 381 -0.26 23.26 -37.06
C LYS A 381 0.62 22.47 -36.09
N PRO A 382 0.17 21.32 -35.52
CA PRO A 382 1.04 20.56 -34.66
C PRO A 382 2.27 20.09 -35.43
N ASP A 383 3.44 20.57 -35.02
CA ASP A 383 4.73 20.11 -35.54
C ASP A 383 4.94 18.64 -35.08
N ALA A 384 4.57 17.75 -35.99
CA ALA A 384 4.83 16.33 -35.85
C ALA A 384 6.25 16.07 -36.37
N THR A 385 7.27 16.51 -35.62
CA THR A 385 8.64 15.99 -35.81
C THR A 385 9.56 16.60 -34.74
N ARG A 386 9.72 15.91 -33.62
CA ARG A 386 11.01 15.76 -32.96
C ARG A 386 10.99 14.50 -32.13
N GLY A 387 11.82 13.54 -32.60
CA GLY A 387 12.00 12.19 -32.12
C GLY A 387 12.68 12.05 -30.76
#